data_a7fd74078127e9002f4750636ea164ed
#
_entry.id   a7fd74078127e9002f4750636ea164ed
#
_cell.length_a   1.000
_cell.length_b   1.000
_cell.length_c   1.000
_cell.angle_alpha   90.00
_cell.angle_beta   90.00
_cell.angle_gamma   90.00
#
_symmetry.space_group_name_H-M   'P 1'
#
loop_
_entity.id
_entity.type
_entity.pdbx_description
1 polymer ?
#
loop_
_entity_poly.entity_id
_entity_poly.type
_entity_poly.pdbx_seq_one_letter_code
_entity_poly.pdbx_strand_id
1 'polypeptide(L)'
;RAIDYFNNDKSNLSEPSNAFSIDDKKYFGTANDFVSIQLNDADKNAQDYNALKIYQDLLAFRLKDKNNLDALADADLKRIQFVKEHYFNKDDNEALYYEALKRLKTEYSKCNVGAIINYEIANYINQKAQEENATNTFTVKEALAVCDETIKNYPLSEGAKNCTALKESIFFKNLSLSTEETVVPDGAFKALVSYKNITKIYLKIVPVSYKDKDKIFSINNNETQDDIIKRLNAIKPVRTWNQTLPDSDDYLDHSTEIKIDGIKKGYYAILVSTNPTFTVSTGKEAVAITTLFASQISYVTKNSSNNENFELYVLNRNDGQPLQNATVKFYRNTYDYKQRKYIRTELGSATSDATGYVSKKISKQNTSYYSNENFQVE
;
A
#
# COMPACT_ATOMS: atom_id res chain seq x y z
N ARG A 1 -5.84 -21.89 22.04
CA ARG A 1 -7.20 -22.19 21.53
C ARG A 1 -8.30 -21.49 22.32
N ALA A 2 -8.33 -21.55 23.68
CA ALA A 2 -9.36 -20.87 24.45
C ALA A 2 -9.25 -19.33 24.33
N ILE A 3 -8.04 -18.80 24.41
CA ILE A 3 -7.77 -17.36 24.22
C ILE A 3 -8.09 -16.94 22.79
N ASP A 4 -7.74 -17.73 21.76
CA ASP A 4 -8.04 -17.44 20.36
C ASP A 4 -9.56 -17.37 20.09
N TYR A 5 -10.36 -18.12 20.87
CA TYR A 5 -11.82 -18.02 20.80
C TYR A 5 -12.32 -16.67 21.33
N PHE A 6 -11.73 -16.17 22.42
CA PHE A 6 -12.13 -14.89 23.02
C PHE A 6 -11.56 -13.66 22.30
N ASN A 7 -10.58 -13.83 21.42
CA ASN A 7 -10.09 -12.75 20.52
C ASN A 7 -11.05 -12.46 19.34
N ASN A 8 -12.19 -13.15 19.24
CA ASN A 8 -13.06 -13.02 18.08
C ASN A 8 -14.27 -12.12 18.38
N ASP A 9 -14.14 -10.82 18.17
CA ASP A 9 -15.18 -9.79 18.41
C ASP A 9 -16.42 -9.88 17.51
N LYS A 10 -16.44 -10.79 16.54
CA LYS A 10 -17.52 -10.89 15.55
C LYS A 10 -18.88 -11.31 16.13
N SER A 11 -18.94 -11.75 17.37
CA SER A 11 -20.16 -12.14 18.06
C SER A 11 -20.82 -11.01 18.85
N ASN A 12 -20.15 -9.86 19.03
CA ASN A 12 -20.64 -8.74 19.83
C ASN A 12 -21.53 -7.83 19.00
N LEU A 13 -22.80 -8.22 18.83
CA LEU A 13 -23.83 -7.41 18.14
C LEU A 13 -24.41 -6.30 19.03
N SER A 14 -24.31 -6.41 20.35
CA SER A 14 -24.75 -5.42 21.32
C SER A 14 -23.97 -5.62 22.63
N GLU A 15 -23.56 -4.50 23.24
CA GLU A 15 -22.91 -4.52 24.53
C GLU A 15 -23.91 -4.09 25.64
N PRO A 16 -23.92 -4.77 26.81
CA PRO A 16 -24.71 -4.34 27.95
C PRO A 16 -24.16 -3.03 28.51
N SER A 17 -25.00 -2.25 29.21
CA SER A 17 -24.58 -0.97 29.81
C SER A 17 -23.50 -1.09 30.89
N ASN A 18 -23.27 -2.29 31.40
CA ASN A 18 -22.25 -2.64 32.39
C ASN A 18 -21.17 -3.54 31.79
N ALA A 19 -20.92 -3.46 30.47
CA ALA A 19 -19.91 -4.25 29.78
C ALA A 19 -18.55 -4.13 30.47
N PHE A 20 -17.84 -5.25 30.55
CA PHE A 20 -16.46 -5.25 31.04
C PHE A 20 -15.55 -4.60 29.99
N SER A 21 -14.68 -3.70 30.44
CA SER A 21 -13.68 -3.07 29.60
C SER A 21 -12.28 -3.13 30.22
N ILE A 22 -11.27 -3.22 29.38
CA ILE A 22 -9.86 -3.10 29.79
C ILE A 22 -9.48 -1.62 29.69
N ASP A 23 -9.73 -0.85 30.78
CA ASP A 23 -9.61 0.61 30.82
C ASP A 23 -8.56 1.14 31.77
N ASP A 24 -7.87 0.25 32.52
CA ASP A 24 -6.89 0.62 33.52
C ASP A 24 -5.49 0.15 33.13
N LYS A 25 -4.51 1.08 33.18
CA LYS A 25 -3.09 0.79 32.88
C LYS A 25 -2.47 -0.32 33.75
N LYS A 26 -3.08 -0.68 34.92
CA LYS A 26 -2.63 -1.81 35.73
C LYS A 26 -2.57 -3.12 34.99
N TYR A 27 -3.38 -3.28 33.92
CA TYR A 27 -3.37 -4.48 33.08
C TYR A 27 -2.05 -4.64 32.30
N PHE A 28 -1.26 -3.57 32.11
CA PHE A 28 0.08 -3.61 31.56
C PHE A 28 1.17 -3.90 32.61
N GLY A 29 0.85 -4.07 33.90
CA GLY A 29 1.77 -4.35 34.99
C GLY A 29 2.57 -5.63 34.83
N THR A 30 3.42 -5.99 35.82
CA THR A 30 4.20 -7.24 35.83
C THR A 30 3.28 -8.47 35.89
N ALA A 31 3.79 -9.66 35.54
CA ALA A 31 3.02 -10.91 35.68
C ALA A 31 2.51 -11.12 37.12
N ASN A 32 3.32 -10.80 38.11
CA ASN A 32 2.91 -10.92 39.51
C ASN A 32 1.79 -9.93 39.90
N ASP A 33 1.91 -8.66 39.48
CA ASP A 33 0.87 -7.65 39.72
C ASP A 33 -0.43 -8.06 39.03
N PHE A 34 -0.35 -8.47 37.76
CA PHE A 34 -1.51 -8.85 36.98
C PHE A 34 -2.30 -10.03 37.58
N VAL A 35 -1.62 -11.05 38.04
CA VAL A 35 -2.27 -12.19 38.72
C VAL A 35 -3.03 -11.76 39.97
N SER A 36 -2.60 -10.69 40.62
CA SER A 36 -3.20 -10.16 41.85
C SER A 36 -4.39 -9.22 41.61
N ILE A 37 -4.66 -8.82 40.36
CA ILE A 37 -5.76 -7.93 40.00
C ILE A 37 -7.10 -8.60 40.26
N GLN A 38 -7.96 -7.95 41.05
CA GLN A 38 -9.37 -8.34 41.12
C GLN A 38 -10.11 -7.75 39.91
N LEU A 39 -10.55 -8.62 38.99
CA LEU A 39 -11.34 -8.23 37.85
C LEU A 39 -12.75 -7.87 38.29
N ASN A 40 -13.32 -6.80 37.71
CA ASN A 40 -14.71 -6.45 37.91
C ASN A 40 -15.61 -7.54 37.32
N ASP A 41 -16.44 -8.15 38.14
CA ASP A 41 -17.28 -9.31 37.77
C ASP A 41 -18.73 -8.94 37.41
N ALA A 42 -19.00 -7.65 37.14
CA ALA A 42 -20.32 -7.16 36.76
C ALA A 42 -20.81 -7.76 35.42
N ASP A 43 -19.87 -8.12 34.52
CA ASP A 43 -20.15 -8.80 33.26
C ASP A 43 -19.21 -10.00 33.07
N LYS A 44 -19.53 -11.11 33.73
CA LYS A 44 -18.77 -12.38 33.64
C LYS A 44 -18.87 -13.08 32.28
N ASN A 45 -19.77 -12.64 31.42
CA ASN A 45 -19.95 -13.21 30.09
C ASN A 45 -19.08 -12.47 29.03
N ALA A 46 -18.53 -11.33 29.38
CA ALA A 46 -17.64 -10.59 28.48
C ALA A 46 -16.44 -11.45 28.07
N GLN A 47 -16.12 -11.40 26.79
CA GLN A 47 -15.00 -12.18 26.22
C GLN A 47 -13.67 -11.73 26.84
N ASP A 48 -13.44 -10.42 26.97
CA ASP A 48 -12.24 -9.83 27.56
C ASP A 48 -12.07 -10.24 29.04
N TYR A 49 -13.17 -10.28 29.82
CA TYR A 49 -13.13 -10.77 31.18
C TYR A 49 -12.64 -12.21 31.26
N ASN A 50 -13.21 -13.09 30.42
CA ASN A 50 -12.84 -14.49 30.38
C ASN A 50 -11.41 -14.72 29.89
N ALA A 51 -10.96 -13.96 28.88
CA ALA A 51 -9.60 -14.02 28.40
C ALA A 51 -8.59 -13.61 29.48
N LEU A 52 -8.82 -12.48 30.17
CA LEU A 52 -7.95 -12.03 31.27
C LEU A 52 -7.92 -13.05 32.41
N LYS A 53 -9.06 -13.69 32.72
CA LYS A 53 -9.13 -14.75 33.73
C LYS A 53 -8.23 -15.92 33.37
N ILE A 54 -8.30 -16.39 32.10
CA ILE A 54 -7.42 -17.45 31.60
C ILE A 54 -5.95 -17.05 31.67
N TYR A 55 -5.61 -15.79 31.33
CA TYR A 55 -4.25 -15.30 31.48
C TYR A 55 -3.79 -15.25 32.93
N GLN A 56 -4.67 -14.87 33.88
CA GLN A 56 -4.35 -14.90 35.31
C GLN A 56 -4.02 -16.34 35.76
N ASP A 57 -4.85 -17.31 35.43
CA ASP A 57 -4.67 -18.71 35.79
C ASP A 57 -3.39 -19.29 35.18
N LEU A 58 -3.13 -18.99 33.91
CA LEU A 58 -1.93 -19.42 33.18
C LEU A 58 -0.66 -18.83 33.81
N LEU A 59 -0.64 -17.52 34.05
CA LEU A 59 0.52 -16.85 34.63
C LEU A 59 0.74 -17.29 36.09
N ALA A 60 -0.31 -17.45 36.90
CA ALA A 60 -0.20 -17.98 38.25
C ALA A 60 0.39 -19.41 38.28
N PHE A 61 0.06 -20.23 37.29
CA PHE A 61 0.67 -21.54 37.10
C PHE A 61 2.16 -21.44 36.71
N ARG A 62 2.49 -20.59 35.72
CA ARG A 62 3.86 -20.41 35.22
C ARG A 62 4.81 -19.77 36.24
N LEU A 63 4.34 -18.85 37.06
CA LEU A 63 5.11 -18.22 38.13
C LEU A 63 5.59 -19.22 39.21
N LYS A 64 4.91 -20.36 39.36
CA LYS A 64 5.33 -21.44 40.25
C LYS A 64 6.46 -22.29 39.67
N ASP A 65 6.60 -22.34 38.35
CA ASP A 65 7.61 -23.13 37.66
C ASP A 65 8.85 -22.28 37.35
N LYS A 66 9.78 -22.24 38.31
CA LYS A 66 11.02 -21.44 38.17
C LYS A 66 12.00 -22.00 37.12
N ASN A 67 11.77 -23.23 36.63
CA ASN A 67 12.68 -23.89 35.69
C ASN A 67 12.32 -23.62 34.21
N ASN A 68 11.17 -23.05 33.94
CA ASN A 68 10.69 -22.81 32.57
C ASN A 68 10.37 -21.33 32.34
N LEU A 69 11.42 -20.50 32.32
CA LEU A 69 11.28 -19.06 32.12
C LEU A 69 10.73 -18.71 30.73
N ASP A 70 11.04 -19.49 29.70
CA ASP A 70 10.52 -19.30 28.34
C ASP A 70 8.99 -19.38 28.31
N ALA A 71 8.40 -20.36 29.01
CA ALA A 71 6.95 -20.51 29.02
C ALA A 71 6.23 -19.38 29.81
N LEU A 72 6.87 -18.84 30.83
CA LEU A 72 6.37 -17.65 31.53
C LEU A 72 6.45 -16.41 30.64
N ALA A 73 7.60 -16.19 30.01
CA ALA A 73 7.83 -15.04 29.12
C ALA A 73 6.87 -15.05 27.93
N ASP A 74 6.63 -16.21 27.29
CA ASP A 74 5.66 -16.35 26.19
C ASP A 74 4.23 -16.00 26.63
N ALA A 75 3.81 -16.52 27.79
CA ALA A 75 2.49 -16.25 28.33
C ALA A 75 2.31 -14.76 28.69
N ASP A 76 3.34 -14.13 29.26
CA ASP A 76 3.30 -12.73 29.66
C ASP A 76 3.35 -11.79 28.45
N LEU A 77 4.16 -12.08 27.45
CA LEU A 77 4.17 -11.33 26.18
C LEU A 77 2.79 -11.38 25.50
N LYS A 78 2.20 -12.56 25.39
CA LYS A 78 0.87 -12.73 24.78
C LYS A 78 -0.22 -11.99 25.57
N ARG A 79 -0.12 -11.97 26.91
CA ARG A 79 -1.03 -11.20 27.73
C ARG A 79 -0.89 -9.68 27.45
N ILE A 80 0.33 -9.17 27.35
CA ILE A 80 0.58 -7.75 27.05
C ILE A 80 0.07 -7.40 25.65
N GLN A 81 0.25 -8.28 24.63
CA GLN A 81 -0.27 -8.09 23.29
C GLN A 81 -1.81 -8.07 23.31
N PHE A 82 -2.45 -9.00 24.02
CA PHE A 82 -3.90 -9.02 24.21
C PHE A 82 -4.41 -7.72 24.84
N VAL A 83 -3.77 -7.29 25.94
CA VAL A 83 -4.16 -6.04 26.63
C VAL A 83 -4.03 -4.85 25.66
N LYS A 84 -2.96 -4.74 24.89
CA LYS A 84 -2.79 -3.68 23.87
C LYS A 84 -3.95 -3.66 22.86
N GLU A 85 -4.35 -4.81 22.36
CA GLU A 85 -5.36 -4.94 21.33
C GLU A 85 -6.74 -4.50 21.83
N HIS A 86 -7.08 -4.87 23.08
CA HIS A 86 -8.38 -4.67 23.70
C HIS A 86 -8.45 -3.46 24.65
N TYR A 87 -7.36 -2.71 24.87
CA TYR A 87 -7.35 -1.57 25.76
C TYR A 87 -8.25 -0.45 25.26
N PHE A 88 -9.17 0.01 26.11
CA PHE A 88 -10.22 0.96 25.74
C PHE A 88 -9.66 2.35 25.40
N ASN A 89 -8.77 2.89 26.23
CA ASN A 89 -8.18 4.21 25.98
C ASN A 89 -7.06 4.12 24.94
N LYS A 90 -7.31 4.63 23.74
CA LYS A 90 -6.36 4.57 22.64
C LYS A 90 -5.25 5.63 22.72
N ASP A 91 -5.42 6.68 23.51
CA ASP A 91 -4.48 7.81 23.55
C ASP A 91 -3.14 7.44 24.21
N ASP A 92 -3.14 6.62 25.24
CA ASP A 92 -1.94 6.18 25.96
C ASP A 92 -1.53 4.71 25.70
N ASN A 93 -2.37 3.97 24.98
CA ASN A 93 -2.20 2.54 24.72
C ASN A 93 -0.80 2.19 24.16
N GLU A 94 -0.40 2.91 23.12
CA GLU A 94 0.88 2.66 22.44
C GLU A 94 2.07 2.91 23.36
N ALA A 95 2.03 3.97 24.17
CA ALA A 95 3.08 4.27 25.13
C ALA A 95 3.15 3.21 26.25
N LEU A 96 2.01 2.80 26.80
CA LEU A 96 1.93 1.75 27.82
C LEU A 96 2.43 0.41 27.30
N TYR A 97 2.09 0.07 26.07
CA TYR A 97 2.59 -1.15 25.42
C TYR A 97 4.12 -1.12 25.28
N TYR A 98 4.68 -0.03 24.77
CA TYR A 98 6.13 0.09 24.61
C TYR A 98 6.88 0.02 25.95
N GLU A 99 6.39 0.67 26.98
CA GLU A 99 6.95 0.57 28.35
C GLU A 99 6.88 -0.86 28.88
N ALA A 100 5.75 -1.56 28.64
CA ALA A 100 5.62 -2.96 29.01
C ALA A 100 6.65 -3.85 28.27
N LEU A 101 6.86 -3.64 26.96
CA LEU A 101 7.88 -4.38 26.19
C LEU A 101 9.30 -4.15 26.72
N LYS A 102 9.66 -2.91 27.08
CA LYS A 102 10.97 -2.60 27.68
C LYS A 102 11.18 -3.32 29.02
N ARG A 103 10.14 -3.37 29.84
CA ARG A 103 10.16 -4.14 31.08
C ARG A 103 10.37 -5.62 30.82
N LEU A 104 9.56 -6.22 29.91
CA LEU A 104 9.69 -7.64 29.53
C LEU A 104 11.08 -7.96 29.00
N LYS A 105 11.69 -7.08 28.18
CA LYS A 105 13.07 -7.22 27.70
C LYS A 105 14.04 -7.40 28.85
N THR A 106 13.88 -6.62 29.92
CA THR A 106 14.75 -6.68 31.10
C THR A 106 14.50 -7.94 31.92
N GLU A 107 13.23 -8.27 32.18
CA GLU A 107 12.84 -9.41 33.02
C GLU A 107 13.20 -10.75 32.36
N TYR A 108 13.05 -10.86 31.03
CA TYR A 108 13.20 -12.11 30.28
C TYR A 108 14.45 -12.14 29.37
N SER A 109 15.46 -11.33 29.68
CA SER A 109 16.70 -11.22 28.91
C SER A 109 17.51 -12.51 28.81
N LYS A 110 17.28 -13.49 29.69
CA LYS A 110 18.04 -14.74 29.76
C LYS A 110 17.35 -15.93 29.09
N CYS A 111 16.21 -15.74 28.44
CA CYS A 111 15.48 -16.81 27.77
C CYS A 111 15.33 -16.56 26.25
N ASN A 112 15.02 -17.60 25.49
CA ASN A 112 14.88 -17.50 24.02
C ASN A 112 13.69 -16.60 23.61
N VAL A 113 12.63 -16.51 24.41
CA VAL A 113 11.49 -15.62 24.16
C VAL A 113 11.92 -14.16 24.25
N GLY A 114 13.00 -13.82 24.96
CA GLY A 114 13.60 -12.48 24.95
C GLY A 114 13.92 -11.98 23.53
N ALA A 115 14.26 -12.89 22.61
CA ALA A 115 14.46 -12.54 21.21
C ALA A 115 13.16 -12.12 20.50
N ILE A 116 12.01 -12.73 20.85
CA ILE A 116 10.71 -12.33 20.32
C ILE A 116 10.30 -10.97 20.87
N ILE A 117 10.53 -10.74 22.16
CA ILE A 117 10.29 -9.43 22.79
C ILE A 117 11.13 -8.32 22.12
N ASN A 118 12.40 -8.60 21.82
CA ASN A 118 13.25 -7.66 21.08
C ASN A 118 12.71 -7.38 19.68
N TYR A 119 12.21 -8.41 18.97
CA TYR A 119 11.55 -8.23 17.68
C TYR A 119 10.33 -7.32 17.79
N GLU A 120 9.46 -7.52 18.79
CA GLU A 120 8.30 -6.67 19.03
C GLU A 120 8.71 -5.20 19.28
N ILE A 121 9.79 -4.98 20.03
CA ILE A 121 10.38 -3.65 20.23
C ILE A 121 10.87 -3.06 18.90
N ALA A 122 11.63 -3.82 18.11
CA ALA A 122 12.14 -3.36 16.82
C ALA A 122 10.99 -3.03 15.86
N ASN A 123 9.97 -3.88 15.82
CA ASN A 123 8.79 -3.69 14.98
C ASN A 123 8.00 -2.43 15.41
N TYR A 124 7.81 -2.23 16.71
CA TYR A 124 7.18 -1.02 17.25
C TYR A 124 7.95 0.25 16.84
N ILE A 125 9.27 0.28 17.07
CA ILE A 125 10.14 1.40 16.69
C ILE A 125 10.03 1.68 15.18
N ASN A 126 10.09 0.62 14.35
CA ASN A 126 9.99 0.76 12.90
C ASN A 126 8.63 1.32 12.45
N GLN A 127 7.52 0.86 13.05
CA GLN A 127 6.19 1.40 12.75
C GLN A 127 6.09 2.88 13.14
N LYS A 128 6.54 3.24 14.34
CA LYS A 128 6.51 4.63 14.81
C LYS A 128 7.41 5.56 14.00
N ALA A 129 8.55 5.09 13.51
CA ALA A 129 9.43 5.86 12.64
C ALA A 129 8.82 6.14 11.25
N GLN A 130 7.82 5.37 10.82
CA GLN A 130 7.13 5.53 9.52
C GLN A 130 5.85 6.38 9.59
N GLU A 131 5.40 6.80 10.78
CA GLU A 131 4.23 7.68 10.92
C GLU A 131 4.55 9.09 10.41
N GLU A 132 3.72 9.63 9.50
CA GLU A 132 3.94 10.93 8.84
C GLU A 132 4.07 12.14 9.79
N ASN A 133 3.46 12.05 10.97
CA ASN A 133 3.47 13.10 11.99
C ASN A 133 4.33 12.73 13.21
N ALA A 134 5.23 11.77 13.06
CA ALA A 134 6.11 11.41 14.16
C ALA A 134 6.94 12.63 14.58
N THR A 135 6.83 13.04 15.82
CA THR A 135 7.74 13.97 16.47
C THR A 135 9.10 13.28 16.69
N ASN A 136 9.60 12.63 15.69
CA ASN A 136 10.89 11.92 15.50
C ASN A 136 11.54 11.39 16.78
N THR A 137 10.76 10.75 17.65
CA THR A 137 11.28 10.08 18.84
C THR A 137 11.97 8.76 18.50
N PHE A 138 11.61 8.16 17.34
CA PHE A 138 12.14 6.88 16.86
C PHE A 138 12.67 6.98 15.44
N THR A 139 13.69 6.20 15.15
CA THR A 139 14.28 6.08 13.81
C THR A 139 14.31 4.63 13.35
N VAL A 140 14.24 4.40 12.03
CA VAL A 140 14.38 3.04 11.47
C VAL A 140 15.76 2.45 11.78
N LYS A 141 16.80 3.29 11.93
CA LYS A 141 18.14 2.86 12.34
C LYS A 141 18.17 2.25 13.75
N GLU A 142 17.37 2.78 14.67
CA GLU A 142 17.22 2.17 16.01
C GLU A 142 16.55 0.80 15.94
N ALA A 143 15.52 0.64 15.11
CA ALA A 143 14.92 -0.68 14.88
C ALA A 143 15.91 -1.68 14.30
N LEU A 144 16.73 -1.26 13.32
CA LEU A 144 17.80 -2.08 12.75
C LEU A 144 18.84 -2.49 13.80
N ALA A 145 19.24 -1.57 14.68
CA ALA A 145 20.20 -1.86 15.75
C ALA A 145 19.66 -2.93 16.71
N VAL A 146 18.38 -2.84 17.12
CA VAL A 146 17.73 -3.87 17.94
C VAL A 146 17.68 -5.22 17.22
N CYS A 147 17.39 -5.23 15.91
CA CYS A 147 17.41 -6.45 15.11
C CYS A 147 18.81 -7.07 15.04
N ASP A 148 19.86 -6.27 14.81
CA ASP A 148 21.23 -6.74 14.73
C ASP A 148 21.72 -7.34 16.05
N GLU A 149 21.41 -6.67 17.17
CA GLU A 149 21.69 -7.20 18.50
C GLU A 149 20.98 -8.54 18.75
N THR A 150 19.72 -8.65 18.34
CA THR A 150 18.91 -9.86 18.52
C THR A 150 19.43 -11.03 17.71
N ILE A 151 19.74 -10.81 16.43
CA ILE A 151 20.31 -11.84 15.54
C ILE A 151 21.67 -12.33 16.09
N LYS A 152 22.50 -11.41 16.60
CA LYS A 152 23.80 -11.74 17.18
C LYS A 152 23.68 -12.57 18.45
N ASN A 153 22.78 -12.18 19.36
CA ASN A 153 22.68 -12.79 20.69
C ASN A 153 21.83 -14.07 20.70
N TYR A 154 20.90 -14.21 19.75
CA TYR A 154 19.95 -15.33 19.68
C TYR A 154 19.82 -15.92 18.25
N PRO A 155 20.93 -16.35 17.61
CA PRO A 155 20.99 -16.59 16.15
C PRO A 155 20.04 -17.68 15.65
N LEU A 156 19.64 -18.62 16.50
CA LEU A 156 18.76 -19.75 16.13
C LEU A 156 17.30 -19.55 16.59
N SER A 157 17.00 -18.42 17.25
CA SER A 157 15.67 -18.14 17.77
C SER A 157 14.68 -17.72 16.69
N GLU A 158 13.39 -17.85 16.99
CA GLU A 158 12.32 -17.32 16.15
C GLU A 158 12.38 -15.79 16.07
N GLY A 159 12.66 -15.09 17.17
CA GLY A 159 12.85 -13.64 17.19
C GLY A 159 13.96 -13.16 16.25
N ALA A 160 15.08 -13.91 16.15
CA ALA A 160 16.14 -13.58 15.18
C ALA A 160 15.69 -13.77 13.74
N LYS A 161 14.89 -14.79 13.44
CA LYS A 161 14.29 -14.97 12.10
C LYS A 161 13.33 -13.83 11.76
N ASN A 162 12.49 -13.42 12.70
CA ASN A 162 11.57 -12.31 12.54
C ASN A 162 12.33 -10.97 12.36
N CYS A 163 13.40 -10.74 13.12
CA CYS A 163 14.30 -9.60 12.93
C CYS A 163 14.96 -9.61 11.54
N THR A 164 15.34 -10.77 11.03
CA THR A 164 15.91 -10.90 9.68
C THR A 164 14.86 -10.51 8.62
N ALA A 165 13.65 -11.01 8.75
CA ALA A 165 12.54 -10.65 7.84
C ALA A 165 12.19 -9.15 7.91
N LEU A 166 12.18 -8.56 9.12
CA LEU A 166 11.99 -7.12 9.29
C LEU A 166 13.09 -6.31 8.61
N LYS A 167 14.36 -6.70 8.76
CA LYS A 167 15.48 -6.06 8.05
C LYS A 167 15.33 -6.15 6.54
N GLU A 168 14.94 -7.31 6.01
CA GLU A 168 14.68 -7.48 4.57
C GLU A 168 13.58 -6.55 4.08
N SER A 169 12.50 -6.37 4.84
CA SER A 169 11.41 -5.43 4.51
C SER A 169 11.86 -3.96 4.59
N ILE A 170 12.71 -3.61 5.55
CA ILE A 170 13.28 -2.27 5.67
C ILE A 170 14.18 -1.95 4.46
N PHE A 171 15.03 -2.89 4.05
CA PHE A 171 15.95 -2.70 2.92
C PHE A 171 15.30 -2.90 1.55
N PHE A 172 14.04 -3.33 1.51
CA PHE A 172 13.34 -3.50 0.25
C PHE A 172 13.28 -2.19 -0.55
N LYS A 173 13.59 -2.27 -1.84
CA LYS A 173 13.53 -1.12 -2.74
C LYS A 173 12.12 -0.96 -3.29
N ASN A 174 11.58 0.23 -3.14
CA ASN A 174 10.31 0.61 -3.76
C ASN A 174 10.56 1.70 -4.81
N LEU A 175 9.84 1.62 -5.94
CA LEU A 175 9.96 2.58 -7.04
C LEU A 175 8.63 2.70 -7.75
N SER A 176 8.13 3.93 -7.86
CA SER A 176 6.98 4.24 -8.69
C SER A 176 7.20 5.52 -9.48
N LEU A 177 6.47 5.67 -10.57
CA LEU A 177 6.51 6.83 -11.45
C LEU A 177 5.09 7.22 -11.82
N SER A 178 4.75 8.48 -11.64
CA SER A 178 3.49 9.04 -12.13
C SER A 178 3.73 10.33 -12.93
N THR A 179 2.86 10.55 -13.92
CA THR A 179 2.87 11.75 -14.78
C THR A 179 1.44 12.18 -15.02
N GLU A 180 1.24 13.36 -15.58
CA GLU A 180 -0.02 13.69 -16.21
C GLU A 180 -0.33 12.70 -17.33
N GLU A 181 -1.60 12.31 -17.47
CA GLU A 181 -2.04 11.39 -18.54
C GLU A 181 -1.82 11.98 -19.95
N THR A 182 -1.85 13.29 -20.04
CA THR A 182 -1.61 14.01 -21.31
C THR A 182 -0.78 15.25 -21.11
N VAL A 183 0.31 15.36 -21.86
CA VAL A 183 1.24 16.48 -21.83
C VAL A 183 1.23 17.22 -23.18
N VAL A 184 1.70 18.47 -23.16
CA VAL A 184 1.85 19.28 -24.37
C VAL A 184 3.05 18.77 -25.19
N PRO A 185 2.91 18.50 -26.49
CA PRO A 185 4.03 18.12 -27.33
C PRO A 185 5.12 19.18 -27.35
N ASP A 186 6.38 18.75 -27.35
CA ASP A 186 7.59 19.59 -27.35
C ASP A 186 7.76 20.48 -26.10
N GLY A 187 6.78 20.49 -25.19
CA GLY A 187 6.87 21.15 -23.89
C GLY A 187 7.48 20.22 -22.84
N ALA A 188 8.34 20.77 -21.97
CA ALA A 188 8.85 20.02 -20.82
C ALA A 188 7.71 19.79 -19.80
N PHE A 189 7.71 18.64 -19.16
CA PHE A 189 6.72 18.25 -18.18
C PHE A 189 7.39 17.63 -16.94
N LYS A 190 6.61 17.43 -15.88
CA LYS A 190 7.07 16.87 -14.64
C LYS A 190 6.63 15.42 -14.50
N ALA A 191 7.43 14.61 -13.83
CA ALA A 191 7.07 13.30 -13.33
C ALA A 191 7.37 13.23 -11.83
N LEU A 192 6.48 12.63 -11.07
CA LEU A 192 6.69 12.34 -9.67
C LEU A 192 7.29 10.93 -9.56
N VAL A 193 8.48 10.85 -8.96
CA VAL A 193 9.14 9.59 -8.61
C VAL A 193 8.97 9.37 -7.12
N SER A 194 8.31 8.29 -6.72
CA SER A 194 8.31 7.84 -5.33
C SER A 194 9.26 6.65 -5.19
N TYR A 195 10.10 6.67 -4.17
CA TYR A 195 11.20 5.73 -4.04
C TYR A 195 11.56 5.46 -2.58
N LYS A 196 12.13 4.28 -2.33
CA LYS A 196 12.72 3.89 -1.05
C LYS A 196 14.03 3.14 -1.31
N ASN A 197 15.08 3.48 -0.57
CA ASN A 197 16.41 2.84 -0.68
C ASN A 197 17.02 2.88 -2.09
N ILE A 198 16.80 3.96 -2.82
CA ILE A 198 17.28 4.14 -4.20
C ILE A 198 17.90 5.52 -4.32
N THR A 199 19.17 5.56 -4.72
CA THR A 199 19.93 6.83 -4.94
C THR A 199 20.13 7.16 -6.41
N LYS A 200 19.89 6.20 -7.30
CA LYS A 200 20.05 6.38 -8.75
C LYS A 200 18.99 5.59 -9.52
N ILE A 201 18.39 6.24 -10.50
CA ILE A 201 17.43 5.65 -11.43
C ILE A 201 17.87 5.79 -12.87
N TYR A 202 17.41 4.85 -13.70
CA TYR A 202 17.53 4.86 -15.15
C TYR A 202 16.14 5.02 -15.74
N LEU A 203 16.02 5.87 -16.74
CA LEU A 203 14.75 6.17 -17.38
C LEU A 203 14.86 5.99 -18.89
N LYS A 204 13.77 5.57 -19.50
CA LYS A 204 13.61 5.59 -20.95
C LYS A 204 12.18 5.88 -21.37
N ILE A 205 12.04 6.52 -22.51
CA ILE A 205 10.76 6.82 -23.15
C ILE A 205 10.64 5.97 -24.40
N VAL A 206 9.58 5.16 -24.48
CA VAL A 206 9.34 4.25 -25.59
C VAL A 206 8.07 4.69 -26.33
N PRO A 207 8.13 4.90 -27.65
CA PRO A 207 6.93 5.23 -28.44
C PRO A 207 6.08 3.95 -28.57
N VAL A 208 4.79 4.08 -28.28
CA VAL A 208 3.84 2.97 -28.37
C VAL A 208 2.79 3.33 -29.42
N SER A 209 2.57 2.45 -30.40
CA SER A 209 1.42 2.63 -31.29
C SER A 209 0.13 2.47 -30.50
N TYR A 210 -0.75 3.46 -30.57
CA TYR A 210 -2.03 3.40 -29.86
C TYR A 210 -2.88 2.19 -30.30
N LYS A 211 -2.72 1.74 -31.54
CA LYS A 211 -3.40 0.54 -32.05
C LYS A 211 -2.88 -0.75 -31.40
N ASP A 212 -1.61 -0.77 -30.99
CA ASP A 212 -0.96 -1.94 -30.40
C ASP A 212 -0.92 -1.89 -28.86
N LYS A 213 -1.49 -0.84 -28.24
CA LYS A 213 -1.43 -0.66 -26.79
C LYS A 213 -1.94 -1.87 -26.01
N ASP A 214 -3.10 -2.42 -26.44
CA ASP A 214 -3.71 -3.57 -25.79
C ASP A 214 -2.83 -4.82 -25.90
N LYS A 215 -2.16 -5.01 -27.06
CA LYS A 215 -1.20 -6.10 -27.26
C LYS A 215 0.03 -5.98 -26.37
N ILE A 216 0.47 -4.74 -26.09
CA ILE A 216 1.66 -4.49 -25.27
C ILE A 216 1.35 -4.60 -23.79
N PHE A 217 0.21 -4.05 -23.34
CA PHE A 217 -0.12 -3.93 -21.92
C PHE A 217 -1.07 -5.01 -21.39
N SER A 218 -1.69 -5.83 -22.26
CA SER A 218 -2.50 -6.94 -21.78
C SER A 218 -1.66 -7.98 -21.07
N ILE A 219 -2.18 -8.50 -19.97
CA ILE A 219 -1.64 -9.63 -19.23
C ILE A 219 -2.59 -10.81 -19.43
N ASN A 220 -2.12 -11.87 -20.07
CA ASN A 220 -2.85 -13.13 -20.22
C ASN A 220 -2.61 -14.04 -19.00
N ASN A 221 -3.39 -15.13 -18.88
CA ASN A 221 -3.47 -15.96 -17.65
C ASN A 221 -2.13 -16.45 -17.04
N ASN A 222 -1.02 -16.44 -17.80
CA ASN A 222 0.30 -16.86 -17.31
C ASN A 222 1.37 -15.77 -17.45
N GLU A 223 0.98 -14.56 -17.79
CA GLU A 223 1.90 -13.42 -17.95
C GLU A 223 1.94 -12.57 -16.69
N THR A 224 3.06 -11.88 -16.51
CA THR A 224 3.32 -10.97 -15.41
C THR A 224 3.67 -9.58 -15.91
N GLN A 225 3.86 -8.63 -15.04
CA GLN A 225 4.38 -7.31 -15.39
C GLN A 225 5.74 -7.38 -16.09
N ASP A 226 6.55 -8.40 -15.81
CA ASP A 226 7.85 -8.61 -16.46
C ASP A 226 7.72 -8.85 -17.96
N ASP A 227 6.62 -9.45 -18.43
CA ASP A 227 6.39 -9.68 -19.84
C ASP A 227 6.03 -8.38 -20.57
N ILE A 228 5.32 -7.45 -19.89
CA ILE A 228 5.13 -6.08 -20.42
C ILE A 228 6.48 -5.39 -20.54
N ILE A 229 7.33 -5.48 -19.52
CA ILE A 229 8.68 -4.89 -19.53
C ILE A 229 9.51 -5.45 -20.68
N LYS A 230 9.50 -6.76 -20.93
CA LYS A 230 10.20 -7.40 -22.07
C LYS A 230 9.70 -6.88 -23.41
N ARG A 231 8.36 -6.77 -23.60
CA ARG A 231 7.76 -6.20 -24.82
C ARG A 231 8.18 -4.76 -25.07
N LEU A 232 8.18 -3.92 -24.02
CA LEU A 232 8.64 -2.53 -24.09
C LEU A 232 10.16 -2.42 -24.32
N ASN A 233 10.95 -3.36 -23.76
CA ASN A 233 12.39 -3.41 -23.98
C ASN A 233 12.77 -3.71 -25.44
N ALA A 234 11.92 -4.42 -26.16
CA ALA A 234 12.13 -4.73 -27.58
C ALA A 234 11.90 -3.52 -28.51
N ILE A 235 11.26 -2.46 -28.04
CA ILE A 235 10.98 -1.25 -28.81
C ILE A 235 12.12 -0.25 -28.63
N LYS A 236 12.62 0.31 -29.74
CA LYS A 236 13.68 1.34 -29.69
C LYS A 236 13.19 2.58 -28.95
N PRO A 237 13.83 3.01 -27.85
CA PRO A 237 13.44 4.20 -27.11
C PRO A 237 13.74 5.49 -27.90
N VAL A 238 12.92 6.51 -27.70
CA VAL A 238 13.20 7.88 -28.23
C VAL A 238 14.20 8.62 -27.34
N ARG A 239 14.29 8.24 -26.07
CA ARG A 239 15.24 8.80 -25.11
C ARG A 239 15.56 7.80 -24.02
N THR A 240 16.83 7.85 -23.53
CA THR A 240 17.30 7.10 -22.35
C THR A 240 18.26 8.00 -21.58
N TRP A 241 18.11 8.06 -20.26
CA TRP A 241 19.01 8.83 -19.37
C TRP A 241 19.03 8.20 -17.98
N ASN A 242 19.83 8.72 -17.10
CA ASN A 242 19.83 8.38 -15.69
C ASN A 242 19.79 9.66 -14.85
N GLN A 243 19.37 9.51 -13.61
CA GLN A 243 19.25 10.60 -12.65
C GLN A 243 19.60 10.12 -11.26
N THR A 244 20.33 10.92 -10.51
CA THR A 244 20.54 10.73 -9.08
C THR A 244 19.34 11.30 -8.33
N LEU A 245 18.88 10.55 -7.34
CA LEU A 245 17.83 10.96 -6.41
C LEU A 245 18.45 11.46 -5.10
N PRO A 246 17.79 12.34 -4.35
CA PRO A 246 18.20 12.67 -3.00
C PRO A 246 18.33 11.41 -2.14
N ASP A 247 19.41 11.33 -1.37
CA ASP A 247 19.65 10.25 -0.40
C ASP A 247 19.48 10.83 1.00
N SER A 248 18.47 10.34 1.74
CA SER A 248 18.18 10.74 3.10
C SER A 248 18.74 9.77 4.15
N ASP A 249 19.23 8.61 3.73
CA ASP A 249 19.81 7.56 4.59
C ASP A 249 18.94 7.24 5.84
N ASP A 250 17.61 7.21 5.65
CA ASP A 250 16.63 7.01 6.72
C ASP A 250 15.72 5.78 6.54
N TYR A 251 15.82 5.13 5.38
CA TYR A 251 15.02 3.94 5.01
C TYR A 251 13.50 4.20 4.92
N LEU A 252 13.09 5.44 4.72
CA LEU A 252 11.69 5.84 4.54
C LEU A 252 11.33 5.99 3.07
N ASP A 253 10.02 6.06 2.80
CA ASP A 253 9.52 6.39 1.46
C ASP A 253 9.65 7.89 1.20
N HIS A 254 10.20 8.24 0.04
CA HIS A 254 10.40 9.61 -0.43
C HIS A 254 9.76 9.83 -1.79
N SER A 255 9.47 11.08 -2.10
CA SER A 255 9.00 11.50 -3.42
C SER A 255 9.72 12.75 -3.88
N THR A 256 10.03 12.78 -5.17
CA THR A 256 10.65 13.98 -5.81
C THR A 256 10.10 14.17 -7.21
N GLU A 257 9.93 15.43 -7.60
CA GLU A 257 9.61 15.76 -8.97
C GLU A 257 10.87 15.82 -9.83
N ILE A 258 10.80 15.18 -10.98
CA ILE A 258 11.84 15.26 -12.01
C ILE A 258 11.30 15.95 -13.25
N LYS A 259 12.15 16.77 -13.89
CA LYS A 259 11.83 17.37 -15.17
C LYS A 259 12.11 16.39 -16.30
N ILE A 260 11.12 16.20 -17.19
CA ILE A 260 11.28 15.48 -18.44
C ILE A 260 11.17 16.48 -19.59
N ASP A 261 12.18 16.52 -20.46
CA ASP A 261 12.13 17.39 -21.63
C ASP A 261 11.05 16.93 -22.61
N GLY A 262 10.55 17.86 -23.41
CA GLY A 262 9.47 17.65 -24.34
C GLY A 262 9.68 16.47 -25.30
N ILE A 263 8.58 15.86 -25.67
CA ILE A 263 8.48 14.74 -26.62
C ILE A 263 7.53 15.13 -27.76
N LYS A 264 7.68 14.50 -28.91
CA LYS A 264 6.81 14.74 -30.06
C LYS A 264 5.39 14.22 -29.79
N LYS A 265 4.42 14.68 -30.57
CA LYS A 265 3.04 14.13 -30.55
C LYS A 265 3.04 12.61 -30.67
N GLY A 266 2.32 11.94 -29.77
CA GLY A 266 2.21 10.48 -29.77
C GLY A 266 1.73 9.91 -28.45
N TYR A 267 1.70 8.57 -28.36
CA TYR A 267 1.45 7.81 -27.14
C TYR A 267 2.74 7.10 -26.72
N TYR A 268 3.08 7.18 -25.45
CA TYR A 268 4.38 6.74 -24.93
C TYR A 268 4.23 5.94 -23.64
N ALA A 269 5.17 5.02 -23.44
CA ALA A 269 5.47 4.45 -22.13
C ALA A 269 6.76 5.07 -21.61
N ILE A 270 6.77 5.44 -20.33
CA ILE A 270 7.99 5.81 -19.61
C ILE A 270 8.28 4.69 -18.61
N LEU A 271 9.49 4.16 -18.71
CA LEU A 271 9.99 3.17 -17.76
C LEU A 271 11.04 3.85 -16.87
N VAL A 272 10.95 3.56 -15.57
CA VAL A 272 11.99 3.89 -14.60
C VAL A 272 12.49 2.61 -13.94
N SER A 273 13.79 2.48 -13.73
CA SER A 273 14.42 1.26 -13.21
C SER A 273 15.60 1.58 -12.29
N THR A 274 15.89 0.68 -11.37
CA THR A 274 17.10 0.70 -10.55
C THR A 274 18.35 0.19 -11.31
N ASN A 275 18.16 -0.43 -12.49
CA ASN A 275 19.26 -0.93 -13.33
C ASN A 275 19.13 -0.46 -14.79
N PRO A 276 20.24 -0.37 -15.53
CA PRO A 276 20.25 0.14 -16.91
C PRO A 276 19.63 -0.81 -17.95
N THR A 277 19.40 -2.08 -17.60
CA THR A 277 18.79 -3.07 -18.48
C THR A 277 17.27 -3.14 -18.37
N PHE A 278 16.69 -2.47 -17.38
CA PHE A 278 15.25 -2.49 -17.12
C PHE A 278 14.73 -3.92 -16.97
N THR A 279 15.37 -4.69 -16.11
CA THR A 279 15.00 -6.10 -15.82
C THR A 279 14.71 -6.29 -14.35
N VAL A 280 13.82 -7.21 -14.02
CA VAL A 280 13.41 -7.58 -12.64
C VAL A 280 13.91 -9.00 -12.35
N SER A 281 15.16 -9.31 -12.67
CA SER A 281 15.66 -10.69 -12.63
C SER A 281 15.99 -11.23 -11.23
N THR A 282 16.20 -10.38 -10.24
CA THR A 282 16.75 -10.78 -8.93
C THR A 282 15.86 -10.51 -7.72
N GLY A 283 14.66 -9.97 -7.93
CA GLY A 283 13.79 -9.49 -6.82
C GLY A 283 14.36 -8.32 -6.00
N LYS A 284 15.59 -7.88 -6.31
CA LYS A 284 16.26 -6.72 -5.69
C LYS A 284 16.17 -5.47 -6.56
N GLU A 285 15.70 -5.62 -7.79
CA GLU A 285 15.61 -4.56 -8.76
C GLU A 285 14.16 -4.16 -8.96
N ALA A 286 13.91 -2.85 -8.96
CA ALA A 286 12.58 -2.29 -9.16
C ALA A 286 12.48 -1.67 -10.56
N VAL A 287 11.36 -1.92 -11.23
CA VAL A 287 10.99 -1.28 -12.51
C VAL A 287 9.55 -0.82 -12.40
N ALA A 288 9.29 0.44 -12.71
CA ALA A 288 7.94 0.99 -12.81
C ALA A 288 7.68 1.54 -14.21
N ILE A 289 6.42 1.53 -14.61
CA ILE A 289 5.94 1.94 -15.93
C ILE A 289 4.78 2.91 -15.74
N THR A 290 4.81 4.01 -16.48
CA THR A 290 3.65 4.88 -16.68
C THR A 290 3.45 5.13 -18.16
N THR A 291 2.24 5.49 -18.56
CA THR A 291 1.91 5.83 -19.95
C THR A 291 1.33 7.22 -20.04
N LEU A 292 1.56 7.91 -21.15
CA LEU A 292 1.01 9.22 -21.39
C LEU A 292 0.78 9.50 -22.87
N PHE A 293 -0.10 10.45 -23.14
CA PHE A 293 -0.25 11.09 -24.45
C PHE A 293 0.53 12.39 -24.51
N ALA A 294 1.24 12.63 -25.58
CA ALA A 294 1.69 13.96 -25.97
C ALA A 294 0.70 14.50 -27.02
N SER A 295 -0.21 15.37 -26.62
CA SER A 295 -1.31 15.84 -27.48
C SER A 295 -1.66 17.29 -27.19
N GLN A 296 -1.93 18.06 -28.27
CA GLN A 296 -2.48 19.41 -28.17
C GLN A 296 -4.00 19.40 -28.01
N ILE A 297 -4.64 18.25 -28.10
CA ILE A 297 -6.09 18.12 -27.97
C ILE A 297 -6.45 17.90 -26.50
N SER A 298 -7.43 18.65 -26.05
CA SER A 298 -8.15 18.45 -24.79
C SER A 298 -9.65 18.38 -25.07
N TYR A 299 -10.41 17.84 -24.15
CA TYR A 299 -11.87 17.91 -24.23
C TYR A 299 -12.50 18.05 -22.85
N VAL A 300 -13.69 18.64 -22.83
CA VAL A 300 -14.53 18.77 -21.63
C VAL A 300 -15.88 18.15 -21.94
N THR A 301 -16.28 17.18 -21.14
CA THR A 301 -17.60 16.56 -21.27
C THR A 301 -18.68 17.42 -20.61
N LYS A 302 -19.83 17.53 -21.25
CA LYS A 302 -21.01 18.14 -20.68
C LYS A 302 -21.94 17.02 -20.20
N ASN A 303 -22.24 16.99 -18.91
CA ASN A 303 -23.22 16.04 -18.37
C ASN A 303 -24.62 16.45 -18.83
N SER A 304 -25.23 15.64 -19.68
CA SER A 304 -26.63 15.80 -20.04
C SER A 304 -27.53 15.20 -18.95
N SER A 305 -28.50 15.94 -18.48
CA SER A 305 -29.46 15.46 -17.48
C SER A 305 -30.27 14.23 -17.91
N ASN A 306 -30.35 13.95 -19.21
CA ASN A 306 -31.16 12.87 -19.77
C ASN A 306 -30.35 11.62 -20.15
N ASN A 307 -29.03 11.61 -19.98
CA ASN A 307 -28.17 10.47 -20.34
C ASN A 307 -28.38 9.86 -21.74
N GLU A 308 -29.01 10.57 -22.67
CA GLU A 308 -29.32 10.14 -24.03
C GLU A 308 -28.27 10.63 -25.04
N ASN A 309 -27.59 11.73 -24.72
CA ASN A 309 -26.56 12.31 -25.58
C ASN A 309 -25.21 12.34 -24.85
N PHE A 310 -24.18 11.98 -25.58
CA PHE A 310 -22.82 12.27 -25.17
C PHE A 310 -22.41 13.60 -25.79
N GLU A 311 -22.15 14.59 -24.96
CA GLU A 311 -21.82 15.95 -25.38
C GLU A 311 -20.44 16.34 -24.87
N LEU A 312 -19.62 16.95 -25.69
CA LEU A 312 -18.30 17.45 -25.31
C LEU A 312 -17.86 18.64 -26.17
N TYR A 313 -16.88 19.37 -25.65
CA TYR A 313 -16.16 20.41 -26.39
C TYR A 313 -14.73 19.94 -26.61
N VAL A 314 -14.25 20.02 -27.85
CA VAL A 314 -12.85 19.75 -28.20
C VAL A 314 -12.09 21.06 -28.26
N LEU A 315 -11.03 21.13 -27.48
CA LEU A 315 -10.27 22.36 -27.23
C LEU A 315 -8.78 22.16 -27.49
N ASN A 316 -8.09 23.22 -27.86
CA ASN A 316 -6.65 23.25 -27.84
C ASN A 316 -6.17 23.29 -26.37
N ARG A 317 -5.31 22.36 -26.01
CA ARG A 317 -4.80 22.20 -24.63
C ARG A 317 -4.01 23.39 -24.14
N ASN A 318 -3.31 24.14 -25.03
CA ASN A 318 -2.43 25.23 -24.63
C ASN A 318 -3.19 26.50 -24.25
N ASP A 319 -4.27 26.82 -24.98
CA ASP A 319 -4.93 28.12 -24.89
C ASP A 319 -6.45 28.03 -24.69
N GLY A 320 -6.99 26.80 -24.66
CA GLY A 320 -8.43 26.54 -24.48
C GLY A 320 -9.29 26.93 -25.68
N GLN A 321 -8.69 27.34 -26.81
CA GLN A 321 -9.45 27.71 -28.00
C GLN A 321 -10.19 26.50 -28.60
N PRO A 322 -11.41 26.69 -29.11
CA PRO A 322 -12.16 25.63 -29.76
C PRO A 322 -11.40 25.02 -30.96
N LEU A 323 -11.43 23.72 -31.08
CA LEU A 323 -10.91 23.03 -32.26
C LEU A 323 -12.06 22.61 -33.17
N GLN A 324 -12.20 23.29 -34.30
CA GLN A 324 -13.16 22.98 -35.34
C GLN A 324 -12.65 21.79 -36.20
N ASN A 325 -13.58 21.00 -36.71
CA ASN A 325 -13.32 19.84 -37.59
C ASN A 325 -12.53 18.71 -36.91
N ALA A 326 -12.47 18.65 -35.61
CA ALA A 326 -11.91 17.50 -34.89
C ALA A 326 -12.89 16.30 -34.98
N THR A 327 -12.40 15.15 -35.40
CA THR A 327 -13.21 13.94 -35.48
C THR A 327 -13.17 13.23 -34.13
N VAL A 328 -14.32 13.01 -33.53
CA VAL A 328 -14.49 12.29 -32.26
C VAL A 328 -15.17 10.96 -32.54
N LYS A 329 -14.54 9.86 -32.17
CA LYS A 329 -15.10 8.51 -32.22
C LYS A 329 -15.65 8.14 -30.85
N PHE A 330 -16.81 7.53 -30.84
CA PHE A 330 -17.51 7.12 -29.64
C PHE A 330 -17.52 5.60 -29.53
N TYR A 331 -17.22 5.10 -28.32
CA TYR A 331 -17.17 3.68 -28.03
C TYR A 331 -18.01 3.36 -26.81
N ARG A 332 -18.58 2.16 -26.80
CA ARG A 332 -19.25 1.54 -25.67
C ARG A 332 -18.38 0.37 -25.20
N ASN A 333 -18.06 0.33 -23.91
CA ASN A 333 -17.43 -0.82 -23.30
C ASN A 333 -18.48 -1.56 -22.47
N THR A 334 -18.75 -2.81 -22.83
CA THR A 334 -19.65 -3.73 -22.13
C THR A 334 -18.89 -4.91 -21.63
N TYR A 335 -19.13 -5.34 -20.39
CA TYR A 335 -18.51 -6.56 -19.88
C TYR A 335 -19.29 -7.79 -20.36
N ASP A 336 -18.64 -8.67 -21.12
CA ASP A 336 -19.18 -9.97 -21.52
C ASP A 336 -18.90 -11.02 -20.45
N TYR A 337 -19.93 -11.39 -19.68
CA TYR A 337 -19.82 -12.37 -18.60
C TYR A 337 -19.48 -13.79 -19.10
N LYS A 338 -19.80 -14.12 -20.35
CA LYS A 338 -19.47 -15.44 -20.94
C LYS A 338 -17.99 -15.52 -21.30
N GLN A 339 -17.45 -14.45 -21.88
CA GLN A 339 -16.04 -14.37 -22.27
C GLN A 339 -15.16 -13.81 -21.16
N ARG A 340 -15.74 -13.31 -20.05
CA ARG A 340 -15.06 -12.67 -18.91
C ARG A 340 -14.11 -11.53 -19.33
N LYS A 341 -14.54 -10.71 -20.30
CA LYS A 341 -13.76 -9.58 -20.81
C LYS A 341 -14.65 -8.41 -21.18
N TYR A 342 -14.04 -7.22 -21.24
CA TYR A 342 -14.69 -6.05 -21.81
C TYR A 342 -14.65 -6.11 -23.33
N ILE A 343 -15.80 -5.84 -23.96
CA ILE A 343 -15.93 -5.71 -25.41
C ILE A 343 -16.13 -4.23 -25.72
N ARG A 344 -15.22 -3.68 -26.55
CA ARG A 344 -15.26 -2.30 -27.03
C ARG A 344 -15.98 -2.27 -28.37
N THR A 345 -17.13 -1.59 -28.44
CA THR A 345 -17.94 -1.46 -29.67
C THR A 345 -17.95 -0.01 -30.12
N GLU A 346 -17.57 0.26 -31.36
CA GLU A 346 -17.66 1.59 -31.96
C GLU A 346 -19.13 1.97 -32.24
N LEU A 347 -19.54 3.14 -31.73
CA LEU A 347 -20.88 3.70 -31.93
C LEU A 347 -20.93 4.70 -33.11
N GLY A 348 -19.79 4.92 -33.77
CA GLY A 348 -19.61 5.86 -34.87
C GLY A 348 -18.87 7.12 -34.44
N SER A 349 -18.82 8.09 -35.32
CA SER A 349 -18.07 9.34 -35.15
C SER A 349 -18.94 10.58 -35.35
N ALA A 350 -18.47 11.72 -34.85
CA ALA A 350 -19.01 13.05 -35.15
C ALA A 350 -17.84 14.06 -35.23
N THR A 351 -18.08 15.19 -35.88
CA THR A 351 -17.06 16.24 -36.09
C THR A 351 -17.45 17.49 -35.29
N SER A 352 -16.47 18.13 -34.67
CA SER A 352 -16.70 19.37 -33.91
C SER A 352 -17.05 20.54 -34.82
N ASP A 353 -17.96 21.38 -34.36
CA ASP A 353 -18.33 22.63 -35.01
C ASP A 353 -17.34 23.77 -34.73
N ALA A 354 -17.66 24.98 -35.15
CA ALA A 354 -16.83 26.19 -34.96
C ALA A 354 -16.57 26.53 -33.46
N THR A 355 -17.46 26.05 -32.57
CA THR A 355 -17.32 26.24 -31.11
C THR A 355 -16.62 25.06 -30.42
N GLY A 356 -16.12 24.10 -31.21
CA GLY A 356 -15.54 22.85 -30.69
C GLY A 356 -16.57 21.84 -30.19
N TYR A 357 -17.87 22.15 -30.28
CA TYR A 357 -18.92 21.29 -29.74
C TYR A 357 -19.15 20.05 -30.61
N VAL A 358 -19.35 18.95 -29.93
CA VAL A 358 -19.72 17.66 -30.52
C VAL A 358 -20.82 17.02 -29.69
N SER A 359 -21.84 16.49 -30.36
CA SER A 359 -22.91 15.72 -29.72
C SER A 359 -23.16 14.42 -30.49
N LYS A 360 -23.38 13.36 -29.75
CA LYS A 360 -23.75 12.04 -30.28
C LYS A 360 -24.88 11.44 -29.46
N LYS A 361 -26.00 11.14 -30.11
CA LYS A 361 -27.09 10.39 -29.46
C LYS A 361 -26.64 8.95 -29.19
N ILE A 362 -26.80 8.54 -27.94
CA ILE A 362 -26.45 7.20 -27.47
C ILE A 362 -27.75 6.50 -27.12
N SER A 363 -28.10 5.46 -27.90
CA SER A 363 -29.21 4.59 -27.52
C SER A 363 -28.74 3.64 -26.40
N LYS A 364 -29.37 3.74 -25.22
CA LYS A 364 -29.21 2.71 -24.18
C LYS A 364 -29.72 1.39 -24.73
N GLN A 365 -28.92 0.34 -24.69
CA GLN A 365 -29.46 -1.00 -24.86
C GLN A 365 -30.17 -1.36 -23.55
N ASN A 366 -31.41 -1.85 -23.65
CA ASN A 366 -32.12 -2.47 -22.55
C ASN A 366 -31.42 -3.79 -22.17
N THR A 367 -30.27 -3.68 -21.52
CA THR A 367 -29.56 -4.81 -20.95
C THR A 367 -29.91 -4.92 -19.48
N SER A 368 -30.06 -6.16 -19.01
CA SER A 368 -30.47 -6.52 -17.65
C SER A 368 -29.70 -5.74 -16.57
N TYR A 369 -30.26 -5.63 -15.41
CA TYR A 369 -29.89 -4.88 -14.18
C TYR A 369 -28.40 -4.92 -13.76
N TYR A 370 -27.49 -5.60 -14.48
CA TYR A 370 -26.10 -5.84 -14.13
C TYR A 370 -25.07 -5.38 -15.18
N SER A 371 -25.44 -4.65 -16.23
CA SER A 371 -24.46 -4.19 -17.21
C SER A 371 -23.90 -2.82 -16.83
N ASN A 372 -22.65 -2.78 -16.31
CA ASN A 372 -21.85 -1.57 -16.24
C ASN A 372 -21.45 -1.16 -17.66
N GLU A 373 -22.24 -0.30 -18.30
CA GLU A 373 -21.89 0.33 -19.58
C GLU A 373 -20.99 1.54 -19.31
N ASN A 374 -19.83 1.55 -19.91
CA ASN A 374 -18.89 2.67 -19.85
C ASN A 374 -18.68 3.23 -21.27
N PHE A 375 -18.83 4.54 -21.44
CA PHE A 375 -18.62 5.21 -22.70
C PHE A 375 -17.22 5.84 -22.75
N GLN A 376 -16.56 5.73 -23.90
CA GLN A 376 -15.25 6.32 -24.16
C GLN A 376 -15.28 7.10 -25.46
N VAL A 377 -14.41 8.10 -25.56
CA VAL A 377 -14.17 8.88 -26.77
C VAL A 377 -12.70 8.77 -27.20
N GLU A 378 -12.49 8.87 -28.52
CA GLU A 378 -11.17 8.88 -29.14
C GLU A 378 -11.10 9.99 -30.21
#